data_6d7172a4dce9b0cee72bde4ef9b1ea67
#
_entry.id   6d7172a4dce9b0cee72bde4ef9b1ea67
#
_cell.length_a   1.000
_cell.length_b   1.000
_cell.length_c   1.000
_cell.angle_alpha   90.00
_cell.angle_beta   90.00
_cell.angle_gamma   90.00
#
_symmetry.space_group_name_H-M   'P 1'
#
loop_
_entity.id
_entity.type
_entity.pdbx_description
1 polymer ?
#
loop_
_entity_poly.entity_id
_entity_poly.type
_entity_poly.pdbx_seq_one_letter_code
_entity_poly.pdbx_strand_id
1 'polypeptide(L)'
;MPVQIDEDRFLCYRYYPDYLLKRKSDKRFITDSQEVCMRLGLKTTNTNIIMDGGNIVKVGDKVIMTEKVFQENPDMSPSSLGSKIEKLFECEVVFLPWDRSEIYGHSDGIVKPISGDSVLITNYDDYDTEYYEECSRRLSKVFKVESLHYEVKDGDSRNWAYINFLTVGKLMI
;
A
#
# COMPACT_ATOMS: atom_id res chain seq x y z
N MET A 1 -4.43 -5.71 9.96
CA MET A 1 -5.44 -6.56 9.28
C MET A 1 -4.73 -7.64 8.50
N PRO A 2 -5.27 -8.85 8.34
CA PRO A 2 -4.61 -9.88 7.56
C PRO A 2 -4.61 -9.56 6.06
N VAL A 3 -3.54 -9.95 5.36
CA VAL A 3 -3.48 -9.92 3.90
C VAL A 3 -3.43 -11.34 3.38
N GLN A 4 -4.28 -11.65 2.41
CA GLN A 4 -4.29 -12.96 1.78
C GLN A 4 -3.07 -13.14 0.88
N ILE A 5 -2.31 -14.21 1.09
CA ILE A 5 -1.13 -14.58 0.28
C ILE A 5 -1.58 -15.51 -0.86
N ASP A 6 -2.29 -16.58 -0.52
CA ASP A 6 -2.90 -17.53 -1.45
C ASP A 6 -4.31 -17.95 -0.97
N GLU A 7 -4.88 -19.00 -1.55
CA GLU A 7 -6.27 -19.41 -1.29
C GLU A 7 -6.58 -19.61 0.21
N ASP A 8 -5.61 -20.18 0.97
CA ASP A 8 -5.84 -20.59 2.36
C ASP A 8 -4.91 -19.93 3.38
N ARG A 9 -3.93 -19.12 2.93
CA ARG A 9 -2.92 -18.55 3.81
C ARG A 9 -3.00 -17.02 3.85
N PHE A 10 -2.86 -16.50 5.05
CA PHE A 10 -2.88 -15.07 5.31
C PHE A 10 -1.61 -14.63 6.03
N LEU A 11 -1.12 -13.45 5.71
CA LEU A 11 -0.09 -12.77 6.48
C LEU A 11 -0.76 -11.91 7.56
N CYS A 12 -0.46 -12.21 8.81
CA CYS A 12 -0.85 -11.39 9.95
C CYS A 12 0.34 -10.54 10.39
N TYR A 13 0.29 -9.26 10.10
CA TYR A 13 1.32 -8.29 10.42
C TYR A 13 0.91 -7.41 11.60
N ARG A 14 1.87 -6.71 12.19
CA ARG A 14 1.59 -5.76 13.26
C ARG A 14 0.98 -4.49 12.70
N TYR A 15 -0.28 -4.18 13.07
CA TYR A 15 -0.93 -2.92 12.74
C TYR A 15 -0.63 -1.90 13.84
N TYR A 16 0.24 -0.95 13.55
CA TYR A 16 0.65 0.09 14.51
C TYR A 16 1.00 1.40 13.81
N PRO A 17 0.04 2.01 13.09
CA PRO A 17 0.31 3.14 12.22
C PRO A 17 0.62 4.41 13.02
N ASP A 18 1.61 5.16 12.57
CA ASP A 18 2.11 6.37 13.23
C ASP A 18 1.06 7.48 13.36
N TYR A 19 0.15 7.60 12.38
CA TYR A 19 -0.92 8.60 12.40
C TYR A 19 -1.94 8.38 13.54
N LEU A 20 -2.15 7.16 14.01
CA LEU A 20 -2.98 6.88 15.19
C LEU A 20 -2.25 7.14 16.51
N LEU A 21 -0.93 7.37 16.47
CA LEU A 21 -0.14 7.67 17.67
C LEU A 21 -0.14 9.16 18.03
N LYS A 22 -0.50 10.03 17.10
CA LYS A 22 -0.46 11.50 17.24
C LYS A 22 -1.41 11.99 18.34
N ARG A 23 -2.54 11.33 18.55
CA ARG A 23 -3.51 11.66 19.60
C ARG A 23 -3.76 10.45 20.50
N LYS A 24 -3.78 10.69 21.83
CA LYS A 24 -4.03 9.61 22.81
C LYS A 24 -5.39 8.92 22.59
N SER A 25 -6.41 9.69 22.16
CA SER A 25 -7.77 9.18 21.85
C SER A 25 -7.79 8.19 20.69
N ASP A 26 -6.85 8.33 19.73
CA ASP A 26 -6.89 7.58 18.48
C ASP A 26 -6.22 6.21 18.62
N LYS A 27 -5.40 6.03 19.67
CA LYS A 27 -4.77 4.74 19.99
C LYS A 27 -5.77 3.59 20.19
N ARG A 28 -7.01 3.91 20.57
CA ARG A 28 -8.09 2.91 20.70
C ARG A 28 -8.50 2.25 19.38
N PHE A 29 -8.13 2.85 18.25
CA PHE A 29 -8.40 2.32 16.92
C PHE A 29 -7.27 1.40 16.40
N ILE A 30 -6.17 1.27 17.17
CA ILE A 30 -5.12 0.29 16.87
C ILE A 30 -5.69 -1.09 17.16
N THR A 31 -5.87 -1.87 16.12
CA THR A 31 -6.46 -3.21 16.19
C THR A 31 -5.37 -4.26 16.42
N ASP A 32 -5.60 -5.20 17.32
CA ASP A 32 -4.77 -6.38 17.45
C ASP A 32 -5.04 -7.33 16.28
N SER A 33 -4.09 -7.37 15.35
CA SER A 33 -4.20 -8.16 14.13
C SER A 33 -4.28 -9.67 14.42
N GLN A 34 -3.59 -10.15 15.47
CA GLN A 34 -3.60 -11.56 15.83
C GLN A 34 -4.96 -11.98 16.39
N GLU A 35 -5.54 -11.14 17.25
CA GLU A 35 -6.89 -11.39 17.77
C GLU A 35 -7.92 -11.45 16.65
N VAL A 36 -7.84 -10.52 15.67
CA VAL A 36 -8.73 -10.54 14.50
C VAL A 36 -8.58 -11.82 13.69
N CYS A 37 -7.35 -12.21 13.37
CA CYS A 37 -7.08 -13.44 12.62
C CYS A 37 -7.62 -14.68 13.34
N MET A 38 -7.39 -14.76 14.63
CA MET A 38 -7.87 -15.87 15.47
C MET A 38 -9.41 -15.95 15.49
N ARG A 39 -10.10 -14.80 15.67
CA ARG A 39 -11.57 -14.74 15.66
C ARG A 39 -12.17 -15.14 14.31
N LEU A 40 -11.48 -14.86 13.22
CA LEU A 40 -11.89 -15.24 11.86
C LEU A 40 -11.49 -16.67 11.48
N GLY A 41 -10.77 -17.39 12.35
CA GLY A 41 -10.30 -18.75 12.08
C GLY A 41 -9.32 -18.85 10.93
N LEU A 42 -8.53 -17.79 10.66
CA LEU A 42 -7.62 -17.73 9.52
C LEU A 42 -6.32 -18.50 9.79
N LYS A 43 -5.84 -19.23 8.79
CA LYS A 43 -4.51 -19.83 8.81
C LYS A 43 -3.47 -18.74 8.47
N THR A 44 -2.68 -18.31 9.46
CA THR A 44 -1.80 -17.15 9.33
C THR A 44 -0.32 -17.49 9.49
N THR A 45 0.50 -16.80 8.71
CA THR A 45 1.92 -16.54 9.03
C THR A 45 2.00 -15.21 9.76
N ASN A 46 2.59 -15.20 10.96
CA ASN A 46 2.65 -14.01 11.80
C ASN A 46 4.00 -13.30 11.66
N THR A 47 3.97 -11.97 11.67
CA THR A 47 5.17 -11.13 11.71
C THR A 47 4.98 -9.92 12.62
N ASN A 48 6.10 -9.47 13.23
CA ASN A 48 6.13 -8.23 14.00
C ASN A 48 6.45 -6.98 13.15
N ILE A 49 6.61 -7.14 11.84
CA ILE A 49 6.80 -5.99 10.95
C ILE A 49 5.55 -5.13 11.01
N ILE A 50 5.75 -3.85 11.23
CA ILE A 50 4.67 -2.85 11.18
C ILE A 50 4.36 -2.57 9.72
N MET A 51 3.10 -2.80 9.34
CA MET A 51 2.58 -2.49 8.01
C MET A 51 1.19 -1.89 8.13
N ASP A 52 0.76 -1.22 7.08
CA ASP A 52 -0.59 -0.71 6.93
C ASP A 52 -1.25 -1.32 5.70
N GLY A 53 -2.53 -1.69 5.82
CA GLY A 53 -3.26 -2.35 4.74
C GLY A 53 -3.36 -1.51 3.46
N GLY A 54 -3.53 -0.20 3.60
CA GLY A 54 -3.55 0.72 2.47
C GLY A 54 -2.18 0.86 1.78
N ASN A 55 -1.11 0.49 2.46
CA ASN A 55 0.24 0.45 1.87
C ASN A 55 0.59 -0.89 1.23
N ILE A 56 -0.40 -1.75 0.95
CA ILE A 56 -0.19 -3.08 0.34
C ILE A 56 -1.12 -3.23 -0.86
N VAL A 57 -0.61 -2.99 -2.06
CA VAL A 57 -1.36 -3.15 -3.31
C VAL A 57 -0.84 -4.38 -4.06
N LYS A 58 -1.69 -5.42 -4.19
CA LYS A 58 -1.36 -6.63 -4.96
C LYS A 58 -1.67 -6.43 -6.43
N VAL A 59 -0.72 -6.76 -7.31
CA VAL A 59 -0.86 -6.69 -8.77
C VAL A 59 -0.30 -7.98 -9.36
N GLY A 60 -1.17 -8.87 -9.81
CA GLY A 60 -0.75 -10.20 -10.27
C GLY A 60 0.01 -10.95 -9.18
N ASP A 61 1.25 -11.32 -9.48
CA ASP A 61 2.18 -12.01 -8.60
C ASP A 61 3.15 -11.06 -7.86
N LYS A 62 2.85 -9.76 -7.80
CA LYS A 62 3.69 -8.74 -7.16
C LYS A 62 2.92 -7.91 -6.15
N VAL A 63 3.67 -7.19 -5.31
CA VAL A 63 3.13 -6.24 -4.35
C VAL A 63 3.78 -4.87 -4.57
N ILE A 64 2.99 -3.81 -4.47
CA ILE A 64 3.47 -2.43 -4.46
C ILE A 64 3.29 -1.87 -3.04
N MET A 65 4.33 -1.25 -2.52
CA MET A 65 4.33 -0.55 -1.23
C MET A 65 5.06 0.78 -1.36
N THR A 66 4.80 1.73 -0.48
CA THR A 66 5.66 2.91 -0.34
C THR A 66 6.80 2.65 0.64
N GLU A 67 7.88 3.40 0.51
CA GLU A 67 9.03 3.39 1.42
C GLU A 67 8.68 3.83 2.85
N LYS A 68 7.45 4.25 3.12
CA LYS A 68 6.96 4.52 4.48
C LYS A 68 7.16 3.32 5.40
N VAL A 69 7.03 2.10 4.89
CA VAL A 69 7.25 0.88 5.67
C VAL A 69 8.64 0.83 6.30
N PHE A 70 9.66 1.41 5.66
CA PHE A 70 11.01 1.48 6.23
C PHE A 70 11.08 2.46 7.41
N GLN A 71 10.34 3.57 7.32
CA GLN A 71 10.24 4.54 8.42
C GLN A 71 9.51 3.97 9.64
N GLU A 72 8.52 3.12 9.43
CA GLU A 72 7.74 2.48 10.49
C GLU A 72 8.51 1.34 11.20
N ASN A 73 9.60 0.85 10.58
CA ASN A 73 10.43 -0.23 11.11
C ASN A 73 11.92 0.18 11.20
N PRO A 74 12.26 1.21 11.98
CA PRO A 74 13.59 1.82 12.00
C PRO A 74 14.70 0.90 12.55
N ASP A 75 14.33 -0.16 13.25
CA ASP A 75 15.28 -1.14 13.80
C ASP A 75 15.88 -2.07 12.73
N MET A 76 15.41 -1.98 11.49
CA MET A 76 15.89 -2.79 10.36
C MET A 76 16.38 -1.89 9.23
N SER A 77 17.47 -2.29 8.57
CA SER A 77 17.89 -1.59 7.35
C SER A 77 16.86 -1.80 6.23
N PRO A 78 16.65 -0.80 5.33
CA PRO A 78 15.71 -0.94 4.21
C PRO A 78 15.93 -2.20 3.37
N SER A 79 17.19 -2.54 3.08
CA SER A 79 17.53 -3.76 2.33
C SER A 79 17.11 -5.04 3.06
N SER A 80 17.41 -5.14 4.37
CA SER A 80 17.03 -6.32 5.17
C SER A 80 15.51 -6.42 5.31
N LEU A 81 14.83 -5.31 5.54
CA LEU A 81 13.38 -5.28 5.66
C LEU A 81 12.70 -5.64 4.34
N GLY A 82 13.16 -5.06 3.22
CA GLY A 82 12.64 -5.37 1.88
C GLY A 82 12.71 -6.86 1.57
N SER A 83 13.88 -7.46 1.71
CA SER A 83 14.05 -8.91 1.50
C SER A 83 13.19 -9.78 2.42
N LYS A 84 12.95 -9.32 3.66
CA LYS A 84 12.06 -10.02 4.59
C LYS A 84 10.59 -9.91 4.18
N ILE A 85 10.16 -8.75 3.70
CA ILE A 85 8.80 -8.52 3.19
C ILE A 85 8.56 -9.37 1.94
N GLU A 86 9.47 -9.38 0.96
CA GLU A 86 9.38 -10.23 -0.23
C GLU A 86 9.25 -11.71 0.13
N LYS A 87 10.03 -12.18 1.11
CA LYS A 87 9.94 -13.56 1.61
C LYS A 87 8.57 -13.84 2.26
N LEU A 88 7.99 -12.89 2.98
CA LEU A 88 6.69 -13.05 3.62
C LEU A 88 5.53 -13.06 2.62
N PHE A 89 5.61 -12.24 1.57
CA PHE A 89 4.63 -12.22 0.48
C PHE A 89 4.87 -13.30 -0.58
N GLU A 90 6.04 -13.94 -0.55
CA GLU A 90 6.48 -14.94 -1.54
C GLU A 90 6.49 -14.38 -2.98
N CYS A 91 6.75 -13.08 -3.12
CA CYS A 91 6.75 -12.37 -4.41
C CYS A 91 7.68 -11.15 -4.40
N GLU A 92 7.92 -10.60 -5.58
CA GLU A 92 8.62 -9.33 -5.75
C GLU A 92 7.81 -8.17 -5.15
N VAL A 93 8.49 -7.25 -4.47
CA VAL A 93 7.89 -6.04 -3.93
C VAL A 93 8.50 -4.79 -4.56
N VAL A 94 7.66 -3.99 -5.19
CA VAL A 94 8.06 -2.70 -5.79
C VAL A 94 7.85 -1.61 -4.75
N PHE A 95 8.95 -0.99 -4.30
CA PHE A 95 8.87 0.12 -3.36
C PHE A 95 8.83 1.45 -4.10
N LEU A 96 7.75 2.22 -3.90
CA LEU A 96 7.59 3.58 -4.38
C LEU A 96 8.13 4.59 -3.36
N PRO A 97 8.55 5.78 -3.77
CA PRO A 97 8.88 6.84 -2.84
C PRO A 97 7.71 7.11 -1.89
N TRP A 98 8.00 7.55 -0.69
CA TRP A 98 6.98 8.00 0.23
C TRP A 98 6.70 9.49 0.03
N ASP A 99 5.46 9.84 -0.32
CA ASP A 99 4.99 11.22 -0.29
C ASP A 99 4.83 11.67 1.17
N ARG A 100 5.77 12.48 1.63
CA ARG A 100 5.79 13.00 3.01
C ARG A 100 4.77 14.11 3.26
N SER A 101 4.17 14.65 2.22
CA SER A 101 3.10 15.65 2.32
C SER A 101 1.76 15.01 2.64
N GLU A 102 1.63 13.69 2.42
CA GLU A 102 0.45 12.89 2.66
C GLU A 102 0.55 12.20 4.03
N ILE A 103 -0.56 12.23 4.81
CA ILE A 103 -0.56 11.78 6.22
C ILE A 103 -0.37 10.27 6.34
N TYR A 104 -0.99 9.51 5.44
CA TYR A 104 -0.99 8.04 5.51
C TYR A 104 0.21 7.43 4.79
N GLY A 105 0.64 8.02 3.68
CA GLY A 105 1.75 7.53 2.86
C GLY A 105 1.47 6.17 2.22
N HIS A 106 0.22 5.92 1.86
CA HIS A 106 -0.26 4.63 1.37
C HIS A 106 -0.13 4.49 -0.15
N SER A 107 0.22 3.28 -0.61
CA SER A 107 0.32 2.99 -2.04
C SER A 107 -1.04 2.89 -2.75
N ASP A 108 -2.14 2.58 -2.05
CA ASP A 108 -3.49 2.52 -2.61
C ASP A 108 -4.07 3.88 -3.02
N GLY A 109 -3.50 4.98 -2.49
CA GLY A 109 -3.78 6.34 -2.95
C GLY A 109 -2.94 6.77 -4.15
N ILE A 110 -1.93 5.99 -4.55
CA ILE A 110 -1.01 6.31 -5.65
C ILE A 110 -1.31 5.46 -6.87
N VAL A 111 -1.55 4.16 -6.67
CA VAL A 111 -1.69 3.18 -7.75
C VAL A 111 -2.92 2.31 -7.59
N LYS A 112 -3.51 1.92 -8.74
CA LYS A 112 -4.61 0.97 -8.81
C LYS A 112 -4.31 -0.12 -9.82
N PRO A 113 -4.42 -1.41 -9.47
CA PRO A 113 -4.36 -2.50 -10.44
C PRO A 113 -5.49 -2.42 -11.45
N ILE A 114 -5.17 -2.55 -12.76
CA ILE A 114 -6.14 -2.69 -13.84
C ILE A 114 -6.20 -4.16 -14.27
N SER A 115 -5.03 -4.80 -14.33
CA SER A 115 -4.87 -6.21 -14.68
C SER A 115 -3.68 -6.80 -13.93
N GLY A 116 -3.31 -8.05 -14.22
CA GLY A 116 -2.16 -8.71 -13.60
C GLY A 116 -0.80 -8.09 -13.94
N ASP A 117 -0.72 -7.26 -14.98
CA ASP A 117 0.52 -6.64 -15.47
C ASP A 117 0.39 -5.12 -15.68
N SER A 118 -0.74 -4.51 -15.33
CA SER A 118 -1.03 -3.11 -15.63
C SER A 118 -1.58 -2.38 -14.42
N VAL A 119 -1.15 -1.14 -14.23
CA VAL A 119 -1.58 -0.27 -13.14
C VAL A 119 -1.94 1.13 -13.64
N LEU A 120 -2.94 1.74 -13.01
CA LEU A 120 -3.15 3.18 -13.07
C LEU A 120 -2.25 3.86 -12.03
N ILE A 121 -1.71 5.02 -12.37
CA ILE A 121 -1.10 5.95 -11.43
C ILE A 121 -1.96 7.21 -11.36
N THR A 122 -2.15 7.75 -10.17
CA THR A 122 -2.92 8.98 -9.96
C THR A 122 -2.20 10.20 -10.53
N ASN A 123 -2.91 11.32 -10.67
CA ASN A 123 -2.49 12.54 -11.36
C ASN A 123 -1.41 13.37 -10.62
N TYR A 124 -0.40 12.74 -10.06
CA TYR A 124 0.74 13.46 -9.48
C TYR A 124 1.45 14.38 -10.48
N ASP A 125 1.39 14.07 -11.77
CA ASP A 125 1.93 14.92 -12.86
C ASP A 125 1.32 16.33 -12.90
N ASP A 126 0.13 16.53 -12.35
CA ASP A 126 -0.53 17.85 -12.27
C ASP A 126 0.05 18.76 -11.17
N TYR A 127 0.73 18.22 -10.15
CA TYR A 127 1.16 18.99 -8.99
C TYR A 127 2.51 18.62 -8.39
N ASP A 128 3.05 17.45 -8.69
CA ASP A 128 4.39 16.99 -8.31
C ASP A 128 4.97 16.06 -9.39
N THR A 129 5.44 16.67 -10.47
CA THR A 129 5.97 15.97 -11.64
C THR A 129 7.19 15.10 -11.27
N GLU A 130 8.07 15.56 -10.37
CA GLU A 130 9.26 14.81 -9.97
C GLU A 130 8.87 13.51 -9.25
N TYR A 131 7.92 13.58 -8.35
CA TYR A 131 7.38 12.41 -7.65
C TYR A 131 6.70 11.44 -8.62
N TYR A 132 5.88 11.97 -9.55
CA TYR A 132 5.24 11.18 -10.60
C TYR A 132 6.26 10.43 -11.47
N GLU A 133 7.29 11.13 -11.96
CA GLU A 133 8.33 10.53 -12.81
C GLU A 133 9.07 9.41 -12.09
N GLU A 134 9.42 9.60 -10.82
CA GLU A 134 10.11 8.57 -10.03
C GLU A 134 9.22 7.34 -9.79
N CYS A 135 7.93 7.55 -9.44
CA CYS A 135 6.97 6.46 -9.30
C CYS A 135 6.79 5.71 -10.62
N SER A 136 6.54 6.43 -11.72
CA SER A 136 6.39 5.87 -13.07
C SER A 136 7.62 5.09 -13.50
N ARG A 137 8.82 5.62 -13.26
CA ARG A 137 10.10 4.98 -13.57
C ARG A 137 10.28 3.65 -12.81
N ARG A 138 9.86 3.60 -11.54
CA ARG A 138 9.93 2.36 -10.75
C ARG A 138 8.91 1.34 -11.22
N LEU A 139 7.67 1.77 -11.42
CA LEU A 139 6.58 0.91 -11.87
C LEU A 139 6.80 0.33 -13.27
N SER A 140 7.28 1.16 -14.21
CA SER A 140 7.50 0.76 -15.62
C SER A 140 8.58 -0.30 -15.82
N LYS A 141 9.35 -0.64 -14.78
CA LYS A 141 10.28 -1.78 -14.84
C LYS A 141 9.56 -3.13 -14.83
N VAL A 142 8.35 -3.18 -14.28
CA VAL A 142 7.63 -4.43 -14.01
C VAL A 142 6.17 -4.42 -14.44
N PHE A 143 5.58 -3.23 -14.69
CA PHE A 143 4.18 -3.06 -15.09
C PHE A 143 4.03 -2.16 -16.30
N LYS A 144 2.91 -2.29 -17.01
CA LYS A 144 2.39 -1.24 -17.89
C LYS A 144 1.73 -0.20 -17.02
N VAL A 145 2.14 1.07 -17.20
CA VAL A 145 1.65 2.19 -16.40
C VAL A 145 0.77 3.08 -17.25
N GLU A 146 -0.44 3.34 -16.78
CA GLU A 146 -1.38 4.26 -17.37
C GLU A 146 -1.68 5.38 -16.37
N SER A 147 -1.76 6.62 -16.83
CA SER A 147 -2.08 7.76 -15.98
C SER A 147 -3.58 7.94 -15.89
N LEU A 148 -4.07 8.16 -14.67
CA LEU A 148 -5.46 8.54 -14.44
C LEU A 148 -5.57 10.06 -14.48
N HIS A 149 -6.12 10.59 -15.58
CA HIS A 149 -6.38 12.03 -15.71
C HIS A 149 -7.82 12.34 -15.32
N TYR A 150 -7.99 13.34 -14.48
CA TYR A 150 -9.31 13.87 -14.10
C TYR A 150 -9.21 15.36 -13.74
N GLU A 151 -10.28 16.09 -13.98
CA GLU A 151 -10.38 17.49 -13.62
C GLU A 151 -11.06 17.62 -12.25
N VAL A 152 -10.40 18.31 -11.33
CA VAL A 152 -10.99 18.71 -10.05
C VAL A 152 -11.53 20.14 -10.20
N LYS A 153 -12.85 20.28 -10.22
CA LYS A 153 -13.50 21.59 -10.50
C LYS A 153 -13.35 22.58 -9.36
N ASP A 154 -13.38 22.09 -8.11
CA ASP A 154 -13.30 22.93 -6.92
C ASP A 154 -12.47 22.18 -5.86
N GLY A 155 -11.29 22.69 -5.54
CA GLY A 155 -10.51 22.15 -4.45
C GLY A 155 -9.06 21.80 -4.76
N ASP A 156 -8.49 20.96 -3.94
CA ASP A 156 -7.12 20.49 -4.07
C ASP A 156 -7.00 19.49 -5.22
N SER A 157 -6.12 19.75 -6.18
CA SER A 157 -5.80 18.84 -7.28
C SER A 157 -5.27 17.48 -6.79
N ARG A 158 -4.76 17.41 -5.57
CA ARG A 158 -4.31 16.19 -4.89
C ARG A 158 -5.46 15.33 -4.35
N ASN A 159 -6.50 15.12 -5.11
CA ASN A 159 -7.61 14.26 -4.68
C ASN A 159 -7.42 12.82 -5.18
N TRP A 160 -6.59 12.06 -4.47
CA TRP A 160 -6.33 10.64 -4.72
C TRP A 160 -7.50 9.71 -4.37
N ALA A 161 -8.57 10.21 -3.80
CA ALA A 161 -9.77 9.40 -3.52
C ALA A 161 -10.36 8.77 -4.81
N TYR A 162 -10.16 9.40 -5.97
CA TYR A 162 -10.63 8.85 -7.25
C TYR A 162 -9.93 7.56 -7.67
N ILE A 163 -8.71 7.29 -7.23
CA ILE A 163 -8.00 6.05 -7.57
C ILE A 163 -8.33 4.92 -6.58
N ASN A 164 -8.78 5.25 -5.37
CA ASN A 164 -9.08 4.27 -4.34
C ASN A 164 -10.53 3.75 -4.43
N PHE A 165 -10.87 3.13 -5.54
CA PHE A 165 -12.17 2.50 -5.77
C PHE A 165 -12.12 0.98 -5.60
N LEU A 166 -13.27 0.37 -5.26
CA LEU A 166 -13.41 -1.08 -5.19
C LEU A 166 -13.75 -1.65 -6.57
N THR A 167 -13.05 -2.73 -6.94
CA THR A 167 -13.37 -3.51 -8.15
C THR A 167 -13.92 -4.86 -7.76
N VAL A 168 -15.10 -5.21 -8.27
CA VAL A 168 -15.75 -6.52 -8.10
C VAL A 168 -16.11 -7.07 -9.47
N GLY A 169 -15.29 -7.97 -10.00
CA GLY A 169 -15.42 -8.44 -11.39
C GLY A 169 -15.24 -7.27 -12.37
N LYS A 170 -16.32 -6.93 -13.10
CA LYS A 170 -16.35 -5.80 -14.04
C LYS A 170 -16.94 -4.50 -13.44
N LEU A 171 -17.36 -4.55 -12.19
CA LEU A 171 -17.99 -3.40 -11.52
C LEU A 171 -16.91 -2.60 -10.78
N MET A 172 -16.94 -1.29 -10.95
CA MET A 172 -16.19 -0.32 -10.16
C MET A 172 -17.15 0.43 -9.24
N ILE A 173 -16.82 0.53 -7.95
CA ILE A 173 -17.66 1.14 -6.90
C ILE A 173 -16.82 2.18 -6.14
#